data_ac2f8cae7f5a41e036a3e1094e57a68f
#
_entry.id   ac2f8cae7f5a41e036a3e1094e57a68f
#
_cell.length_a   1.000
_cell.length_b   1.000
_cell.length_c   1.000
_cell.angle_alpha   90.00
_cell.angle_beta   90.00
_cell.angle_gamma   90.00
#
_symmetry.space_group_name_H-M   'P 1'
#
loop_
_entity.id
_entity.type
_entity.pdbx_description
1 polymer ?
#
loop_
_entity_poly.entity_id
_entity_poly.type
_entity_poly.pdbx_seq_one_letter_code
_entity_poly.pdbx_strand_id
1 'polypeptide(L)'
;PGYISLVEAGRYADAVKVIRKNNPLPLVCGLVCEHPCEMHCRRGMVDDPMNILALKRFAVEHSDLNDHKPHVVDNTGKRVAVIGGGPAGLSCAYYLAVMGHKVTIFEQRHHLGGMLRYGIPSYRLPRERLQAEIDWILSAGIDVELDHSVNGEELAHLRDEFDAVSRS
;
A
#
# COMPACT_ATOMS: atom_id res chain seq x y z
N PRO A 1 -0.15 -10.18 16.67
CA PRO A 1 0.30 -11.52 17.08
C PRO A 1 1.45 -12.03 16.19
N GLY A 2 1.22 -12.52 14.97
CA GLY A 2 2.28 -13.20 14.20
C GLY A 2 3.52 -12.33 13.90
N TYR A 3 3.38 -11.08 13.47
CA TYR A 3 4.52 -10.22 13.21
C TYR A 3 5.28 -9.81 14.50
N ILE A 4 4.62 -9.75 15.65
CA ILE A 4 5.25 -9.39 16.93
C ILE A 4 6.26 -10.46 17.32
N SER A 5 5.90 -11.74 17.25
CA SER A 5 6.82 -12.85 17.54
C SER A 5 7.99 -12.89 16.54
N LEU A 6 7.78 -12.47 15.30
CA LEU A 6 8.85 -12.36 14.31
C LEU A 6 9.80 -11.20 14.63
N VAL A 7 9.28 -10.06 15.11
CA VAL A 7 10.10 -8.92 15.58
C VAL A 7 10.94 -9.34 16.80
N GLU A 8 10.36 -10.04 17.77
CA GLU A 8 11.04 -10.58 18.93
C GLU A 8 12.18 -11.53 18.53
N ALA A 9 11.95 -12.35 17.51
CA ALA A 9 12.96 -13.28 16.98
C ALA A 9 14.00 -12.61 16.04
N GLY A 10 13.97 -11.28 15.86
CA GLY A 10 14.87 -10.55 14.95
C GLY A 10 14.59 -10.78 13.45
N ARG A 11 13.46 -11.40 13.10
CA ARG A 11 13.06 -11.74 11.73
C ARG A 11 12.22 -10.62 11.11
N TYR A 12 12.83 -9.45 10.93
CA TYR A 12 12.11 -8.23 10.55
C TYR A 12 11.51 -8.30 9.15
N ALA A 13 12.22 -8.84 8.16
CA ALA A 13 11.72 -9.04 6.80
C ALA A 13 10.46 -9.92 6.77
N ASP A 14 10.45 -11.01 7.52
CA ASP A 14 9.28 -11.89 7.64
C ASP A 14 8.12 -11.18 8.36
N ALA A 15 8.41 -10.35 9.36
CA ALA A 15 7.40 -9.54 10.03
C ALA A 15 6.74 -8.56 9.06
N VAL A 16 7.51 -7.87 8.22
CA VAL A 16 6.99 -6.97 7.16
C VAL A 16 6.16 -7.75 6.14
N LYS A 17 6.61 -8.94 5.73
CA LYS A 17 5.82 -9.81 4.84
C LYS A 17 4.44 -10.15 5.43
N VAL A 18 4.37 -10.44 6.73
CA VAL A 18 3.09 -10.69 7.42
C VAL A 18 2.24 -9.43 7.48
N ILE A 19 2.83 -8.26 7.75
CA ILE A 19 2.12 -6.98 7.79
C ILE A 19 1.53 -6.64 6.41
N ARG A 20 2.30 -6.84 5.34
CA ARG A 20 1.91 -6.53 3.96
C ARG A 20 0.76 -7.36 3.42
N LYS A 21 0.42 -8.49 4.05
CA LYS A 21 -0.80 -9.24 3.69
C LYS A 21 -2.07 -8.40 3.80
N ASN A 22 -2.12 -7.45 4.74
CA ASN A 22 -3.29 -6.61 5.00
C ASN A 22 -3.00 -5.10 4.93
N ASN A 23 -1.76 -4.71 4.72
CA ASN A 23 -1.32 -3.32 4.66
C ASN A 23 -0.16 -3.17 3.66
N PRO A 24 -0.41 -2.73 2.43
CA PRO A 24 0.62 -2.58 1.40
C PRO A 24 1.53 -1.37 1.62
N LEU A 25 1.17 -0.45 2.55
CA LEU A 25 1.91 0.78 2.89
C LEU A 25 2.35 0.79 4.38
N PRO A 26 3.09 -0.22 4.87
CA PRO A 26 3.41 -0.34 6.29
C PRO A 26 4.33 0.77 6.80
N LEU A 27 5.25 1.28 6.00
CA LEU A 27 6.15 2.38 6.38
C LEU A 27 5.37 3.70 6.50
N VAL A 28 4.52 4.00 5.52
CA VAL A 28 3.63 5.17 5.58
C VAL A 28 2.79 5.12 6.85
N CYS A 29 2.13 3.98 7.12
CA CYS A 29 1.36 3.81 8.36
C CYS A 29 2.23 3.98 9.60
N GLY A 30 3.45 3.44 9.60
CA GLY A 30 4.41 3.59 10.71
C GLY A 30 4.80 5.04 11.03
N LEU A 31 4.70 5.94 10.03
CA LEU A 31 5.09 7.35 10.17
C LEU A 31 3.91 8.28 10.49
N VAL A 32 2.69 7.98 9.99
CA VAL A 32 1.58 8.96 10.03
C VAL A 32 0.30 8.45 10.70
N CYS A 33 0.22 7.17 11.09
CA CYS A 33 -0.99 6.60 11.70
C CYS A 33 -1.22 7.13 13.12
N GLU A 34 -2.48 7.43 13.45
CA GLU A 34 -2.91 7.83 14.80
C GLU A 34 -3.14 6.62 15.74
N HIS A 35 -2.75 5.42 15.32
CA HIS A 35 -2.73 4.15 16.06
C HIS A 35 -3.97 3.84 16.93
N PRO A 36 -5.21 3.95 16.44
CA PRO A 36 -6.41 3.65 17.22
C PRO A 36 -6.44 2.20 17.74
N CYS A 37 -5.69 1.29 17.12
CA CYS A 37 -5.54 -0.09 17.56
C CYS A 37 -4.89 -0.22 18.95
N GLU A 38 -4.08 0.75 19.38
CA GLU A 38 -3.48 0.77 20.72
C GLU A 38 -4.51 1.19 21.77
N MET A 39 -5.36 2.17 21.44
CA MET A 39 -6.46 2.63 22.31
C MET A 39 -7.47 1.51 22.63
N HIS A 40 -7.64 0.53 21.72
CA HIS A 40 -8.54 -0.61 21.86
C HIS A 40 -7.80 -1.92 22.16
N CYS A 41 -6.52 -1.84 22.55
CA CYS A 41 -5.74 -3.03 22.84
C CYS A 41 -6.24 -3.71 24.12
N ARG A 42 -6.60 -5.00 24.03
CA ARG A 42 -7.07 -5.79 25.18
C ARG A 42 -6.04 -5.88 26.30
N ARG A 43 -4.76 -5.76 25.97
CA ARG A 43 -3.71 -5.77 26.98
C ARG A 43 -3.84 -4.58 27.96
N GLY A 44 -4.31 -3.44 27.49
CA GLY A 44 -4.64 -2.26 28.34
C GLY A 44 -5.70 -2.51 29.41
N MET A 45 -6.37 -3.69 29.41
CA MET A 45 -7.25 -4.11 30.51
C MET A 45 -6.48 -4.76 31.67
N VAL A 46 -5.21 -5.09 31.47
CA VAL A 46 -4.36 -5.78 32.45
C VAL A 46 -3.19 -4.90 32.87
N ASP A 47 -2.53 -4.28 31.90
CA ASP A 47 -1.40 -3.36 32.07
C ASP A 47 -1.38 -2.36 30.90
N ASP A 48 -0.21 -1.95 30.39
CA ASP A 48 -0.09 -1.02 29.26
C ASP A 48 -0.45 -1.66 27.91
N PRO A 49 -1.08 -0.92 26.98
CA PRO A 49 -1.33 -1.38 25.63
C PRO A 49 -0.04 -1.80 24.92
N MET A 50 -0.14 -2.74 24.00
CA MET A 50 0.96 -3.07 23.09
C MET A 50 1.32 -1.87 22.21
N ASN A 51 2.60 -1.51 22.10
CA ASN A 51 3.09 -0.45 21.22
C ASN A 51 3.12 -0.92 19.74
N ILE A 52 1.92 -1.07 19.17
CA ILE A 52 1.70 -1.70 17.86
C ILE A 52 2.34 -0.88 16.74
N LEU A 53 2.21 0.45 16.81
CA LEU A 53 2.75 1.37 15.80
C LEU A 53 4.28 1.31 15.77
N ALA A 54 4.91 1.44 16.93
CA ALA A 54 6.38 1.41 17.04
C ALA A 54 6.96 0.06 16.60
N LEU A 55 6.32 -1.06 16.96
CA LEU A 55 6.75 -2.39 16.51
C LEU A 55 6.66 -2.57 15.01
N LYS A 56 5.59 -2.08 14.36
CA LYS A 56 5.47 -2.10 12.90
C LYS A 56 6.53 -1.22 12.22
N ARG A 57 6.68 0.01 12.72
CA ARG A 57 7.69 0.94 12.22
C ARG A 57 9.09 0.36 12.36
N PHE A 58 9.43 -0.17 13.52
CA PHE A 58 10.71 -0.79 13.79
C PHE A 58 11.00 -1.94 12.81
N ALA A 59 10.03 -2.84 12.59
CA ALA A 59 10.20 -3.94 11.64
C ALA A 59 10.51 -3.44 10.23
N VAL A 60 9.79 -2.41 9.76
CA VAL A 60 10.01 -1.84 8.40
C VAL A 60 11.34 -1.10 8.31
N GLU A 61 11.74 -0.36 9.34
CA GLU A 61 13.00 0.40 9.35
C GLU A 61 14.25 -0.50 9.45
N HIS A 62 14.10 -1.75 9.93
CA HIS A 62 15.17 -2.74 10.07
C HIS A 62 15.10 -3.89 9.05
N SER A 63 14.28 -3.74 8.00
CA SER A 63 14.22 -4.66 6.88
C SER A 63 14.53 -3.93 5.58
N ASP A 64 15.08 -4.63 4.58
CA ASP A 64 15.10 -4.11 3.22
C ASP A 64 13.69 -4.25 2.62
N LEU A 65 13.17 -3.18 2.01
CA LEU A 65 11.89 -3.21 1.30
C LEU A 65 11.89 -4.23 0.16
N ASN A 66 13.08 -4.54 -0.39
CA ASN A 66 13.27 -5.50 -1.49
C ASN A 66 13.44 -6.95 -1.04
N ASP A 67 13.57 -7.23 0.27
CA ASP A 67 13.73 -8.59 0.79
C ASP A 67 12.60 -9.54 0.35
N HIS A 68 11.40 -9.00 0.12
CA HIS A 68 10.25 -9.75 -0.34
C HIS A 68 9.51 -8.99 -1.44
N LYS A 69 9.67 -9.43 -2.67
CA LYS A 69 8.85 -8.94 -3.79
C LYS A 69 7.40 -9.42 -3.64
N PRO A 70 6.42 -8.68 -4.19
CA PRO A 70 5.04 -9.14 -4.26
C PRO A 70 4.96 -10.53 -4.94
N HIS A 71 4.21 -11.44 -4.33
CA HIS A 71 3.93 -12.73 -4.95
C HIS A 71 2.64 -12.60 -5.77
N VAL A 72 2.80 -12.61 -7.08
CA VAL A 72 1.69 -12.53 -8.04
C VAL A 72 1.35 -13.95 -8.48
N VAL A 73 0.07 -14.31 -8.42
CA VAL A 73 -0.42 -15.60 -8.93
C VAL A 73 -0.54 -15.57 -10.46
N ASP A 74 -0.86 -16.71 -11.07
CA ASP A 74 -1.00 -16.83 -12.53
C ASP A 74 -1.99 -15.83 -13.11
N ASN A 75 -1.68 -15.33 -14.31
CA ASN A 75 -2.50 -14.31 -14.98
C ASN A 75 -3.91 -14.84 -15.25
N THR A 76 -4.90 -14.11 -14.78
CA THR A 76 -6.32 -14.43 -14.97
C THR A 76 -6.87 -14.05 -16.35
N GLY A 77 -6.09 -13.31 -17.15
CA GLY A 77 -6.53 -12.71 -18.42
C GLY A 77 -7.44 -11.50 -18.26
N LYS A 78 -7.76 -11.09 -17.02
CA LYS A 78 -8.63 -9.94 -16.74
C LYS A 78 -7.83 -8.65 -16.63
N ARG A 79 -8.38 -7.57 -17.20
CA ARG A 79 -7.83 -6.20 -17.19
C ARG A 79 -8.68 -5.32 -16.28
N VAL A 80 -8.04 -4.61 -15.35
CA VAL A 80 -8.74 -3.72 -14.41
C VAL A 80 -8.13 -2.31 -14.47
N ALA A 81 -8.98 -1.31 -14.68
CA ALA A 81 -8.61 0.10 -14.55
C ALA A 81 -8.85 0.60 -13.12
N VAL A 82 -7.88 1.30 -12.55
CA VAL A 82 -7.99 1.97 -11.24
C VAL A 82 -7.82 3.47 -11.45
N ILE A 83 -8.87 4.24 -11.17
CA ILE A 83 -8.86 5.69 -11.32
C ILE A 83 -8.47 6.33 -10.00
N GLY A 84 -7.32 7.00 -9.98
CA GLY A 84 -6.70 7.63 -8.83
C GLY A 84 -5.55 6.82 -8.24
N GLY A 85 -4.38 7.46 -8.14
CA GLY A 85 -3.13 6.90 -7.60
C GLY A 85 -2.88 7.27 -6.13
N GLY A 86 -3.93 7.57 -5.36
CA GLY A 86 -3.87 7.78 -3.91
C GLY A 86 -3.72 6.46 -3.13
N PRO A 87 -3.70 6.52 -1.78
CA PRO A 87 -3.50 5.32 -0.96
C PRO A 87 -4.56 4.23 -1.19
N ALA A 88 -5.82 4.63 -1.47
CA ALA A 88 -6.89 3.68 -1.77
C ALA A 88 -6.67 3.00 -3.13
N GLY A 89 -6.37 3.78 -4.19
CA GLY A 89 -6.10 3.24 -5.52
C GLY A 89 -4.84 2.37 -5.57
N LEU A 90 -3.75 2.80 -4.92
CA LEU A 90 -2.53 2.00 -4.77
C LEU A 90 -2.80 0.65 -4.07
N SER A 91 -3.59 0.67 -2.99
CA SER A 91 -3.95 -0.56 -2.27
C SER A 91 -4.85 -1.47 -3.13
N CYS A 92 -5.84 -0.90 -3.80
CA CYS A 92 -6.72 -1.62 -4.71
C CYS A 92 -5.91 -2.28 -5.84
N ALA A 93 -5.06 -1.50 -6.52
CA ALA A 93 -4.21 -1.98 -7.60
C ALA A 93 -3.27 -3.10 -7.15
N TYR A 94 -2.64 -2.94 -5.96
CA TYR A 94 -1.78 -3.97 -5.39
C TYR A 94 -2.51 -5.31 -5.20
N TYR A 95 -3.65 -5.30 -4.52
CA TYR A 95 -4.36 -6.55 -4.26
C TYR A 95 -4.91 -7.18 -5.53
N LEU A 96 -5.38 -6.41 -6.50
CA LEU A 96 -5.80 -6.93 -7.79
C LEU A 96 -4.63 -7.53 -8.59
N ALA A 97 -3.46 -6.88 -8.57
CA ALA A 97 -2.27 -7.38 -9.24
C ALA A 97 -1.79 -8.70 -8.61
N VAL A 98 -1.72 -8.81 -7.27
CA VAL A 98 -1.32 -10.07 -6.63
C VAL A 98 -2.33 -11.20 -6.86
N MET A 99 -3.60 -10.88 -7.16
CA MET A 99 -4.63 -11.84 -7.60
C MET A 99 -4.47 -12.26 -9.09
N GLY A 100 -3.44 -11.77 -9.79
CA GLY A 100 -3.14 -12.14 -11.17
C GLY A 100 -3.90 -11.33 -12.23
N HIS A 101 -4.54 -10.22 -11.86
CA HIS A 101 -5.17 -9.33 -12.83
C HIS A 101 -4.14 -8.35 -13.42
N LYS A 102 -4.31 -8.00 -14.71
CA LYS A 102 -3.55 -6.92 -15.32
C LYS A 102 -4.17 -5.59 -14.90
N VAL A 103 -3.44 -4.76 -14.14
CA VAL A 103 -3.96 -3.52 -13.56
C VAL A 103 -3.27 -2.32 -14.17
N THR A 104 -4.05 -1.29 -14.52
CA THR A 104 -3.58 0.03 -14.94
C THR A 104 -4.14 1.10 -14.02
N ILE A 105 -3.26 1.92 -13.43
CA ILE A 105 -3.64 3.09 -12.63
C ILE A 105 -3.65 4.33 -13.53
N PHE A 106 -4.75 5.06 -13.54
CA PHE A 106 -4.89 6.38 -14.19
C PHE A 106 -4.83 7.46 -13.10
N GLU A 107 -3.81 8.32 -13.16
CA GLU A 107 -3.61 9.39 -12.16
C GLU A 107 -3.52 10.75 -12.86
N GLN A 108 -4.35 11.69 -12.41
CA GLN A 108 -4.42 13.05 -12.99
C GLN A 108 -3.18 13.91 -12.70
N ARG A 109 -2.35 13.53 -11.75
CA ARG A 109 -1.16 14.28 -11.33
C ARG A 109 0.12 13.64 -11.85
N HIS A 110 1.23 14.40 -11.79
CA HIS A 110 2.57 13.94 -12.21
C HIS A 110 3.15 12.83 -11.33
N HIS A 111 2.57 12.58 -10.16
CA HIS A 111 3.10 11.58 -9.21
C HIS A 111 1.97 10.86 -8.50
N LEU A 112 2.19 9.56 -8.27
CA LEU A 112 1.37 8.75 -7.37
C LEU A 112 1.51 9.16 -5.90
N GLY A 113 0.56 8.74 -5.07
CA GLY A 113 0.55 8.94 -3.63
C GLY A 113 -0.61 9.82 -3.13
N GLY A 114 -1.30 10.56 -4.01
CA GLY A 114 -2.45 11.37 -3.64
C GLY A 114 -2.19 12.25 -2.42
N MET A 115 -3.08 12.24 -1.42
CA MET A 115 -2.93 13.06 -0.20
C MET A 115 -1.70 12.70 0.64
N LEU A 116 -1.14 11.51 0.53
CA LEU A 116 0.14 11.16 1.19
C LEU A 116 1.29 12.03 0.67
N ARG A 117 1.28 12.36 -0.63
CA ARG A 117 2.30 13.17 -1.27
C ARG A 117 2.00 14.66 -1.24
N TYR A 118 0.76 15.03 -1.51
CA TYR A 118 0.36 16.43 -1.73
C TYR A 118 -0.22 17.11 -0.49
N GLY A 119 -0.72 16.33 0.48
CA GLY A 119 -1.31 16.85 1.70
C GLY A 119 -0.40 16.75 2.94
N ILE A 120 0.34 15.66 3.09
CA ILE A 120 1.22 15.46 4.25
C ILE A 120 2.55 16.17 4.03
N PRO A 121 3.02 17.03 4.97
CA PRO A 121 4.32 17.67 4.85
C PRO A 121 5.49 16.69 4.80
N SER A 122 6.54 17.02 4.03
CA SER A 122 7.70 16.15 3.80
C SER A 122 8.52 15.85 5.06
N TYR A 123 8.49 16.72 6.06
CA TYR A 123 9.14 16.46 7.35
C TYR A 123 8.43 15.35 8.16
N ARG A 124 7.12 15.12 7.94
CA ARG A 124 6.35 14.06 8.58
C ARG A 124 6.35 12.76 7.75
N LEU A 125 6.27 12.89 6.43
CA LEU A 125 6.36 11.77 5.49
C LEU A 125 7.38 12.10 4.38
N PRO A 126 8.65 11.72 4.56
CA PRO A 126 9.70 11.94 3.57
C PRO A 126 9.33 11.36 2.21
N ARG A 127 9.57 12.12 1.13
CA ARG A 127 9.13 11.75 -0.22
C ARG A 127 9.83 10.50 -0.75
N GLU A 128 11.08 10.32 -0.44
CA GLU A 128 11.87 9.13 -0.77
C GLU A 128 11.31 7.87 -0.10
N ARG A 129 10.84 7.99 1.15
CA ARG A 129 10.21 6.86 1.87
C ARG A 129 8.88 6.47 1.26
N LEU A 130 8.04 7.45 0.93
CA LEU A 130 6.78 7.22 0.23
C LEU A 130 7.02 6.60 -1.15
N GLN A 131 8.01 7.12 -1.89
CA GLN A 131 8.31 6.63 -3.24
C GLN A 131 8.77 5.17 -3.19
N ALA A 132 9.63 4.81 -2.25
CA ALA A 132 10.10 3.43 -2.10
C ALA A 132 8.95 2.43 -1.87
N GLU A 133 7.93 2.81 -1.08
CA GLU A 133 6.73 1.94 -0.92
C GLU A 133 5.86 1.88 -2.17
N ILE A 134 5.72 3.01 -2.89
CA ILE A 134 5.01 3.03 -4.18
C ILE A 134 5.72 2.13 -5.20
N ASP A 135 7.04 2.26 -5.32
CA ASP A 135 7.85 1.45 -6.25
C ASP A 135 7.74 -0.04 -5.92
N TRP A 136 7.72 -0.37 -4.64
CA TRP A 136 7.49 -1.74 -4.21
C TRP A 136 6.10 -2.26 -4.62
N ILE A 137 5.03 -1.46 -4.47
CA ILE A 137 3.68 -1.80 -4.94
C ILE A 137 3.67 -2.01 -6.46
N LEU A 138 4.28 -1.10 -7.21
CA LEU A 138 4.34 -1.17 -8.68
C LEU A 138 5.13 -2.38 -9.17
N SER A 139 6.06 -2.90 -8.37
CA SER A 139 6.82 -4.12 -8.69
C SER A 139 5.95 -5.38 -8.80
N ALA A 140 4.67 -5.30 -8.42
CA ALA A 140 3.65 -6.33 -8.71
C ALA A 140 3.23 -6.39 -10.20
N GLY A 141 3.79 -5.55 -11.07
CA GLY A 141 3.47 -5.51 -12.50
C GLY A 141 2.27 -4.62 -12.83
N ILE A 142 2.11 -3.51 -12.09
CA ILE A 142 1.04 -2.54 -12.28
C ILE A 142 1.50 -1.48 -13.29
N ASP A 143 0.71 -1.26 -14.34
CA ASP A 143 0.89 -0.20 -15.31
C ASP A 143 0.38 1.14 -14.76
N VAL A 144 0.99 2.26 -15.17
CA VAL A 144 0.64 3.60 -14.66
C VAL A 144 0.57 4.60 -15.79
N GLU A 145 -0.55 5.34 -15.86
CA GLU A 145 -0.78 6.48 -16.74
C GLU A 145 -0.86 7.75 -15.87
N LEU A 146 0.21 8.54 -15.85
CA LEU A 146 0.28 9.81 -15.13
C LEU A 146 -0.23 10.96 -16.03
N ASP A 147 -0.54 12.11 -15.40
CA ASP A 147 -1.09 13.29 -16.10
C ASP A 147 -2.37 13.00 -16.88
N HIS A 148 -3.09 11.97 -16.45
CA HIS A 148 -4.25 11.41 -17.11
C HIS A 148 -5.51 11.60 -16.24
N SER A 149 -6.32 12.61 -16.60
CA SER A 149 -7.57 12.92 -15.90
C SER A 149 -8.75 12.22 -16.60
N VAL A 150 -9.36 11.29 -15.91
CA VAL A 150 -10.53 10.55 -16.43
C VAL A 150 -11.80 11.35 -16.22
N ASN A 151 -12.41 11.83 -17.29
CA ASN A 151 -13.72 12.49 -17.32
C ASN A 151 -14.88 11.48 -17.49
N GLY A 152 -16.12 11.97 -17.61
CA GLY A 152 -17.29 11.11 -17.72
C GLY A 152 -17.35 10.29 -19.01
N GLU A 153 -16.92 10.86 -20.15
CA GLU A 153 -16.90 10.19 -21.46
C GLU A 153 -15.81 9.10 -21.47
N GLU A 154 -14.65 9.43 -20.96
CA GLU A 154 -13.52 8.50 -20.87
C GLU A 154 -13.79 7.36 -19.88
N LEU A 155 -14.52 7.64 -18.78
CA LEU A 155 -14.99 6.60 -17.88
C LEU A 155 -15.89 5.58 -18.58
N ALA A 156 -16.74 6.04 -19.51
CA ALA A 156 -17.55 5.14 -20.31
C ALA A 156 -16.68 4.27 -21.23
N HIS A 157 -15.69 4.88 -21.89
CA HIS A 157 -14.73 4.15 -22.75
C HIS A 157 -13.92 3.12 -21.96
N LEU A 158 -13.42 3.47 -20.77
CA LEU A 158 -12.69 2.53 -19.91
C LEU A 158 -13.55 1.34 -19.47
N ARG A 159 -14.86 1.53 -19.29
CA ARG A 159 -15.79 0.44 -18.96
C ARG A 159 -16.00 -0.54 -20.12
N ASP A 160 -15.84 -0.09 -21.35
CA ASP A 160 -15.93 -0.95 -22.54
C ASP A 160 -14.58 -1.66 -22.81
N GLU A 161 -13.47 -1.03 -22.44
CA GLU A 161 -12.13 -1.54 -22.69
C GLU A 161 -11.63 -2.51 -21.60
N PHE A 162 -11.95 -2.27 -20.34
CA PHE A 162 -11.51 -3.06 -19.19
C PHE A 162 -12.63 -3.96 -18.67
N ASP A 163 -12.27 -5.13 -18.11
CA ASP A 163 -13.24 -6.04 -17.48
C ASP A 163 -13.89 -5.44 -16.22
N ALA A 164 -13.16 -4.52 -15.54
CA ALA A 164 -13.68 -3.77 -14.39
C ALA A 164 -12.98 -2.43 -14.25
N VAL A 165 -13.69 -1.45 -13.67
CA VAL A 165 -13.17 -0.12 -13.35
C VAL A 165 -13.43 0.18 -11.87
N SER A 166 -12.37 0.51 -11.14
CA SER A 166 -12.43 0.99 -9.75
C SER A 166 -12.14 2.49 -9.71
N ARG A 167 -12.89 3.23 -8.89
CA ARG A 167 -12.67 4.67 -8.67
C ARG A 167 -12.35 4.90 -7.20
N SER A 168 -11.20 5.53 -6.91
CA SER A 168 -10.72 5.85 -5.57
C SER A 168 -10.65 7.36 -5.32
#